data_24e4a11976fe5e61916229dcc1684057
#
_entry.id   24e4a11976fe5e61916229dcc1684057
#
_cell.length_a   1.000
_cell.length_b   1.000
_cell.length_c   1.000
_cell.angle_alpha   90.00
_cell.angle_beta   90.00
_cell.angle_gamma   90.00
#
_symmetry.space_group_name_H-M   'P 1'
#
loop_
_entity.id
_entity.type
_entity.pdbx_description
1 polymer ?
#
loop_
_entity_poly.entity_id
_entity_poly.type
_entity_poly.pdbx_seq_one_letter_code
_entity_poly.pdbx_strand_id
1 'polypeptide(L)'
;ALLYEGAALAVLVVLLFLRNARATFVAATALPLAVIPTFMVMHLMGFTINVVTLLSLSLVVGVLVDDAIVEIENIMRHLEMGKTPYQAAMEAADEIGLAVIATTFTLISVFLPTAFMVGVAGKFFVQFGWTAAIAVFFSLVVARMLTPMMSAYILKPRVSRGLPRWIEIYLG
;
A
#
# COMPACT_ATOMS: atom_id res chain seq x y z
N ALA A 1 4.01 18.92 -6.02
CA ALA A 1 5.37 18.41 -6.17
C ALA A 1 5.63 17.29 -5.15
N LEU A 2 5.58 17.54 -3.83
CA LEU A 2 5.97 16.58 -2.76
C LEU A 2 5.26 15.21 -2.83
N LEU A 3 3.97 15.16 -3.15
CA LEU A 3 3.23 13.88 -3.28
C LEU A 3 3.75 13.03 -4.43
N TYR A 4 4.02 13.64 -5.58
CA TYR A 4 4.55 12.92 -6.74
C TYR A 4 5.99 12.47 -6.51
N GLU A 5 6.80 13.30 -5.90
CA GLU A 5 8.19 12.97 -5.55
C GLU A 5 8.22 11.83 -4.52
N GLY A 6 7.38 11.91 -3.48
CA GLY A 6 7.23 10.84 -2.48
C GLY A 6 6.75 9.53 -3.09
N ALA A 7 5.73 9.58 -3.96
CA ALA A 7 5.23 8.39 -4.65
C ALA A 7 6.28 7.79 -5.60
N ALA A 8 7.00 8.64 -6.37
CA ALA A 8 8.04 8.16 -7.27
C ALA A 8 9.21 7.52 -6.50
N LEU A 9 9.63 8.13 -5.39
CA LEU A 9 10.65 7.58 -4.52
C LEU A 9 10.21 6.24 -3.91
N ALA A 10 8.96 6.16 -3.42
CA ALA A 10 8.40 4.93 -2.90
C ALA A 10 8.42 3.81 -3.95
N VAL A 11 7.95 4.07 -5.18
CA VAL A 11 7.98 3.09 -6.28
C VAL A 11 9.40 2.66 -6.61
N LEU A 12 10.37 3.59 -6.61
CA LEU A 12 11.76 3.26 -6.86
C LEU A 12 12.34 2.35 -5.76
N VAL A 13 12.06 2.66 -4.49
CA VAL A 13 12.47 1.81 -3.36
C VAL A 13 11.84 0.42 -3.46
N VAL A 14 10.54 0.35 -3.81
CA VAL A 14 9.84 -0.92 -4.03
C VAL A 14 10.49 -1.73 -5.15
N LEU A 15 10.85 -1.08 -6.26
CA LEU A 15 11.52 -1.74 -7.38
C LEU A 15 12.88 -2.32 -6.96
N LEU A 16 13.65 -1.58 -6.16
CA LEU A 16 14.94 -2.05 -5.64
C LEU A 16 14.77 -3.21 -4.67
N PHE A 17 13.71 -3.20 -3.87
CA PHE A 17 13.43 -4.21 -2.86
C PHE A 17 12.88 -5.50 -3.46
N LEU A 18 11.79 -5.40 -4.24
CA LEU A 18 11.13 -6.56 -4.85
C LEU A 18 11.90 -7.14 -6.04
N ARG A 19 12.75 -6.33 -6.69
CA ARG A 19 13.54 -6.73 -7.88
C ARG A 19 12.69 -7.42 -8.96
N ASN A 20 11.44 -7.00 -9.10
CA ASN A 20 10.50 -7.57 -10.06
C ASN A 20 9.56 -6.45 -10.54
N ALA A 21 9.63 -6.13 -11.84
CA ALA A 21 8.87 -5.02 -12.41
C ALA A 21 7.34 -5.24 -12.31
N ARG A 22 6.86 -6.49 -12.42
CA ARG A 22 5.43 -6.79 -12.31
C ARG A 22 4.92 -6.63 -10.90
N ALA A 23 5.69 -7.12 -9.92
CA ALA A 23 5.40 -6.96 -8.50
C ALA A 23 5.39 -5.47 -8.12
N THR A 24 6.38 -4.71 -8.61
CA THR A 24 6.44 -3.25 -8.42
C THR A 24 5.24 -2.54 -9.05
N PHE A 25 4.80 -2.97 -10.23
CA PHE A 25 3.61 -2.41 -10.86
C PHE A 25 2.35 -2.62 -10.02
N VAL A 26 2.16 -3.81 -9.47
CA VAL A 26 1.03 -4.09 -8.56
C VAL A 26 1.11 -3.21 -7.31
N ALA A 27 2.28 -3.11 -6.67
CA ALA A 27 2.48 -2.24 -5.51
C ALA A 27 2.23 -0.75 -5.84
N ALA A 28 2.73 -0.28 -6.98
CA ALA A 28 2.55 1.11 -7.42
C ALA A 28 1.09 1.48 -7.69
N THR A 29 0.28 0.53 -8.20
CA THR A 29 -1.15 0.76 -8.42
C THR A 29 -1.95 0.84 -7.12
N ALA A 30 -1.46 0.26 -6.02
CA ALA A 30 -2.10 0.36 -4.72
C ALA A 30 -2.20 1.82 -4.22
N LEU A 31 -1.20 2.65 -4.52
CA LEU A 31 -1.20 4.07 -4.13
C LEU A 31 -2.43 4.84 -4.64
N PRO A 32 -2.65 4.97 -5.96
CA PRO A 32 -3.82 5.70 -6.46
C PRO A 32 -5.13 5.05 -6.04
N LEU A 33 -5.19 3.71 -5.94
CA LEU A 33 -6.39 2.99 -5.53
C LEU A 33 -6.76 3.22 -4.06
N ALA A 34 -5.80 3.54 -3.19
CA ALA A 34 -6.07 3.94 -1.81
C ALA A 34 -6.35 5.44 -1.68
N VAL A 35 -5.64 6.29 -2.43
CA VAL A 35 -5.74 7.76 -2.33
C VAL A 35 -7.04 8.30 -2.94
N ILE A 36 -7.48 7.76 -4.08
CA ILE A 36 -8.70 8.23 -4.76
C ILE A 36 -9.94 8.11 -3.86
N PRO A 37 -10.27 6.94 -3.26
CA PRO A 37 -11.40 6.85 -2.35
C PRO A 37 -11.20 7.68 -1.07
N THR A 38 -9.96 7.90 -0.63
CA THR A 38 -9.67 8.82 0.48
C THR A 38 -10.15 10.23 0.16
N PHE A 39 -9.84 10.77 -1.02
CA PHE A 39 -10.35 12.07 -1.45
C PHE A 39 -11.88 12.12 -1.54
N MET A 40 -12.49 11.03 -1.99
CA MET A 40 -13.95 10.94 -2.07
C MET A 40 -14.60 11.05 -0.68
N VAL A 41 -14.08 10.32 0.32
CA VAL A 41 -14.61 10.40 1.69
C VAL A 41 -14.32 11.76 2.31
N MET A 42 -13.14 12.34 2.10
CA MET A 42 -12.82 13.70 2.54
C MET A 42 -13.84 14.72 2.00
N HIS A 43 -14.19 14.61 0.73
CA HIS A 43 -15.19 15.47 0.11
C HIS A 43 -16.57 15.31 0.75
N LEU A 44 -17.01 14.09 1.02
CA LEU A 44 -18.26 13.80 1.71
C LEU A 44 -18.28 14.34 3.15
N MET A 45 -17.14 14.40 3.82
CA MET A 45 -16.98 15.00 5.16
C MET A 45 -16.87 16.55 5.11
N GLY A 46 -16.91 17.15 3.93
CA GLY A 46 -16.76 18.61 3.76
C GLY A 46 -15.31 19.10 3.96
N PHE A 47 -14.33 18.21 3.90
CA PHE A 47 -12.92 18.59 4.00
C PHE A 47 -12.42 19.15 2.66
N THR A 48 -11.55 20.15 2.75
CA THR A 48 -10.90 20.74 1.59
C THR A 48 -9.50 20.17 1.38
N ILE A 49 -9.06 20.14 0.14
CA ILE A 49 -7.65 19.83 -0.17
C ILE A 49 -6.84 21.07 0.20
N ASN A 50 -6.12 20.99 1.31
CA ASN A 50 -5.28 22.05 1.83
C ASN A 50 -3.89 21.50 2.24
N VAL A 51 -3.01 22.39 2.69
CA VAL A 51 -1.64 22.01 3.07
C VAL A 51 -1.62 20.91 4.14
N VAL A 52 -2.55 20.96 5.10
CA VAL A 52 -2.61 20.00 6.22
C VAL A 52 -3.04 18.61 5.72
N THR A 53 -4.08 18.54 4.87
CA THR A 53 -4.55 17.26 4.30
C THR A 53 -3.52 16.66 3.33
N LEU A 54 -2.84 17.50 2.55
CA LEU A 54 -1.75 17.05 1.68
C LEU A 54 -0.53 16.58 2.47
N LEU A 55 -0.20 17.25 3.58
CA LEU A 55 0.85 16.82 4.49
C LEU A 55 0.53 15.47 5.12
N SER A 56 -0.72 15.27 5.57
CA SER A 56 -1.21 13.99 6.08
C SER A 56 -1.04 12.87 5.05
N LEU A 57 -1.50 13.09 3.82
CA LEU A 57 -1.34 12.11 2.73
C LEU A 57 0.13 11.84 2.42
N SER A 58 0.98 12.86 2.39
CA SER A 58 2.42 12.70 2.15
C SER A 58 3.08 11.83 3.22
N LEU A 59 2.67 12.00 4.49
CA LEU A 59 3.19 11.20 5.59
C LEU A 59 2.78 9.73 5.47
N VAL A 60 1.52 9.47 5.10
CA VAL A 60 1.01 8.09 5.05
C VAL A 60 1.29 7.37 3.73
N VAL A 61 1.77 8.06 2.68
CA VAL A 61 2.11 7.42 1.40
C VAL A 61 3.09 6.24 1.57
N GLY A 62 4.09 6.39 2.45
CA GLY A 62 5.01 5.30 2.77
C GLY A 62 4.29 4.08 3.37
N VAL A 63 3.38 4.32 4.31
CA VAL A 63 2.57 3.27 4.94
C VAL A 63 1.62 2.60 3.96
N LEU A 64 1.00 3.39 3.05
CA LEU A 64 0.10 2.86 2.02
C LEU A 64 0.78 1.85 1.07
N VAL A 65 2.05 2.07 0.79
CA VAL A 65 2.85 1.16 -0.05
C VAL A 65 3.31 -0.06 0.73
N ASP A 66 3.60 0.10 2.01
CA ASP A 66 4.14 -0.96 2.87
C ASP A 66 3.18 -2.14 2.97
N ASP A 67 1.88 -1.90 3.19
CA ASP A 67 0.85 -2.94 3.21
C ASP A 67 0.85 -3.77 1.92
N ALA A 68 0.96 -3.10 0.76
CA ALA A 68 1.01 -3.78 -0.54
C ALA A 68 2.33 -4.55 -0.75
N ILE A 69 3.45 -4.02 -0.27
CA ILE A 69 4.76 -4.69 -0.37
C ILE A 69 4.75 -6.00 0.41
N VAL A 70 4.31 -5.96 1.67
CA VAL A 70 4.28 -7.15 2.54
C VAL A 70 3.40 -8.25 1.93
N GLU A 71 2.23 -7.87 1.39
CA GLU A 71 1.34 -8.81 0.70
C GLU A 71 2.00 -9.43 -0.54
N ILE A 72 2.60 -8.60 -1.40
CA ILE A 72 3.25 -9.06 -2.64
C ILE A 72 4.48 -9.92 -2.33
N GLU A 73 5.28 -9.55 -1.34
CA GLU A 73 6.45 -10.33 -0.95
C GLU A 73 6.05 -11.74 -0.48
N ASN A 74 4.99 -11.83 0.31
CA ASN A 74 4.47 -13.12 0.74
C ASN A 74 3.94 -13.96 -0.42
N ILE A 75 3.22 -13.33 -1.36
CA ILE A 75 2.75 -14.01 -2.59
C ILE A 75 3.94 -14.51 -3.43
N MET A 76 4.97 -13.68 -3.60
CA MET A 76 6.19 -14.07 -4.33
C MET A 76 6.89 -15.26 -3.67
N ARG A 77 6.96 -15.30 -2.34
CA ARG A 77 7.49 -16.44 -1.59
C ARG A 77 6.72 -17.73 -1.88
N HIS A 78 5.39 -17.66 -1.91
CA HIS A 78 4.55 -18.83 -2.25
C HIS A 78 4.72 -19.27 -3.72
N LEU A 79 4.94 -18.31 -4.64
CA LEU A 79 5.27 -18.63 -6.04
C LEU A 79 6.62 -19.36 -6.17
N GLU A 80 7.63 -18.97 -5.38
CA GLU A 80 8.93 -19.63 -5.32
C GLU A 80 8.87 -21.06 -4.75
N MET A 81 7.85 -21.36 -3.93
CA MET A 81 7.53 -22.72 -3.48
C MET A 81 6.89 -23.60 -4.57
N GLY A 82 6.70 -23.08 -5.78
CA GLY A 82 6.13 -23.81 -6.93
C GLY A 82 4.61 -23.83 -6.99
N LYS A 83 3.92 -22.98 -6.20
CA LYS A 83 2.46 -22.86 -6.24
C LYS A 83 2.00 -22.08 -7.48
N THR A 84 0.78 -22.33 -7.92
CA THR A 84 0.17 -21.52 -8.99
C THR A 84 -0.07 -20.09 -8.49
N PRO A 85 -0.09 -19.06 -9.37
CA PRO A 85 -0.32 -17.69 -8.96
C PRO A 85 -1.59 -17.47 -8.14
N TYR A 86 -2.66 -18.17 -8.49
CA TYR A 86 -3.92 -18.12 -7.75
C TYR A 86 -3.81 -18.72 -6.34
N GLN A 87 -3.22 -19.90 -6.21
CA GLN A 87 -2.99 -20.54 -4.91
C GLN A 87 -2.03 -19.71 -4.05
N ALA A 88 -0.95 -19.21 -4.64
CA ALA A 88 0.01 -18.36 -3.95
C ALA A 88 -0.65 -17.10 -3.38
N ALA A 89 -1.51 -16.43 -4.17
CA ALA A 89 -2.21 -15.24 -3.72
C ALA A 89 -3.23 -15.54 -2.60
N MET A 90 -3.98 -16.63 -2.70
CA MET A 90 -4.98 -17.01 -1.68
C MET A 90 -4.31 -17.38 -0.36
N GLU A 91 -3.33 -18.28 -0.40
CA GLU A 91 -2.66 -18.76 0.82
C GLU A 91 -1.82 -17.66 1.49
N ALA A 92 -1.13 -16.81 0.70
CA ALA A 92 -0.39 -15.69 1.23
C ALA A 92 -1.31 -14.68 1.93
N ALA A 93 -2.45 -14.36 1.32
CA ALA A 93 -3.43 -13.45 1.89
C ALA A 93 -3.99 -13.98 3.23
N ASP A 94 -4.25 -15.27 3.34
CA ASP A 94 -4.73 -15.88 4.58
C ASP A 94 -3.64 -15.88 5.66
N GLU A 95 -2.39 -16.16 5.30
CA GLU A 95 -1.27 -16.28 6.23
C GLU A 95 -0.98 -14.98 6.98
N ILE A 96 -0.93 -13.84 6.27
CA ILE A 96 -0.59 -12.54 6.87
C ILE A 96 -1.79 -11.67 7.20
N GLY A 97 -3.01 -12.13 6.88
CA GLY A 97 -4.22 -11.34 6.96
C GLY A 97 -4.45 -10.68 8.31
N LEU A 98 -4.31 -11.44 9.38
CA LEU A 98 -4.47 -10.95 10.75
C LEU A 98 -3.40 -9.92 11.12
N ALA A 99 -2.15 -10.12 10.69
CA ALA A 99 -1.06 -9.20 10.97
C ALA A 99 -1.29 -7.85 10.29
N VAL A 100 -1.67 -7.83 9.01
CA VAL A 100 -1.95 -6.60 8.26
C VAL A 100 -3.15 -5.84 8.85
N ILE A 101 -4.21 -6.55 9.25
CA ILE A 101 -5.34 -5.93 9.95
C ILE A 101 -4.89 -5.30 11.27
N ALA A 102 -4.11 -6.01 12.07
CA ALA A 102 -3.65 -5.52 13.36
C ALA A 102 -2.75 -4.28 13.24
N THR A 103 -1.82 -4.28 12.29
CA THR A 103 -0.95 -3.11 12.02
C THR A 103 -1.75 -1.90 11.55
N THR A 104 -2.73 -2.10 10.66
CA THR A 104 -3.63 -1.05 10.18
C THR A 104 -4.43 -0.42 11.33
N PHE A 105 -5.05 -1.24 12.19
CA PHE A 105 -5.79 -0.73 13.34
C PHE A 105 -4.88 -0.02 14.34
N THR A 106 -3.64 -0.48 14.52
CA THR A 106 -2.65 0.22 15.34
C THR A 106 -2.36 1.61 14.79
N LEU A 107 -2.14 1.73 13.49
CA LEU A 107 -1.89 3.02 12.83
C LEU A 107 -3.11 3.95 12.95
N ILE A 108 -4.32 3.45 12.71
CA ILE A 108 -5.55 4.23 12.89
C ILE A 108 -5.64 4.72 14.35
N SER A 109 -5.33 3.88 15.33
CA SER A 109 -5.35 4.23 16.75
C SER A 109 -4.31 5.31 17.12
N VAL A 110 -3.22 5.43 16.36
CA VAL A 110 -2.21 6.49 16.54
C VAL A 110 -2.70 7.82 15.94
N PHE A 111 -3.32 7.79 14.77
CA PHE A 111 -3.76 9.01 14.10
C PHE A 111 -5.11 9.52 14.61
N LEU A 112 -6.03 8.65 15.00
CA LEU A 112 -7.38 9.01 15.39
C LEU A 112 -7.47 9.99 16.59
N PRO A 113 -6.62 9.92 17.63
CA PRO A 113 -6.64 10.90 18.72
C PRO A 113 -6.41 12.33 18.25
N THR A 114 -5.64 12.56 17.18
CA THR A 114 -5.43 13.89 16.61
C THR A 114 -6.71 14.49 16.02
N ALA A 115 -7.63 13.62 15.57
CA ALA A 115 -8.92 14.01 15.03
C ALA A 115 -9.92 14.52 16.10
N PHE A 116 -9.64 14.29 17.38
CA PHE A 116 -10.45 14.75 18.50
C PHE A 116 -9.83 15.89 19.31
N MET A 117 -8.73 16.48 18.82
CA MET A 117 -8.09 17.62 19.46
C MET A 117 -9.03 18.82 19.45
N VAL A 118 -9.03 19.57 20.56
CA VAL A 118 -9.82 20.79 20.73
C VAL A 118 -8.97 22.06 20.67
N GLY A 119 -9.61 23.20 20.52
CA GLY A 119 -8.93 24.49 20.48
C GLY A 119 -8.40 24.86 19.08
N VAL A 120 -7.46 25.79 19.03
CA VAL A 120 -6.89 26.29 17.77
C VAL A 120 -6.13 25.19 17.03
N ALA A 121 -5.34 24.41 17.77
CA ALA A 121 -4.64 23.24 17.20
C ALA A 121 -5.60 22.22 16.62
N GLY A 122 -6.74 21.95 17.29
CA GLY A 122 -7.75 21.02 16.83
C GLY A 122 -8.30 21.37 15.45
N LYS A 123 -8.48 22.64 15.13
CA LYS A 123 -8.98 23.07 13.81
C LYS A 123 -8.11 22.60 12.64
N PHE A 124 -6.81 22.42 12.86
CA PHE A 124 -5.86 21.90 11.87
C PHE A 124 -5.72 20.39 11.96
N PHE A 125 -5.56 19.85 13.17
CA PHE A 125 -5.26 18.42 13.35
C PHE A 125 -6.47 17.51 13.16
N VAL A 126 -7.70 17.99 13.29
CA VAL A 126 -8.90 17.21 12.96
C VAL A 126 -8.87 16.71 11.52
N GLN A 127 -8.59 17.60 10.55
CA GLN A 127 -8.50 17.19 9.14
C GLN A 127 -7.30 16.27 8.89
N PHE A 128 -6.17 16.51 9.57
CA PHE A 128 -4.99 15.67 9.48
C PHE A 128 -5.29 14.24 9.94
N GLY A 129 -5.84 14.07 11.14
CA GLY A 129 -6.10 12.77 11.74
C GLY A 129 -7.13 11.94 10.97
N TRP A 130 -8.23 12.56 10.56
CA TRP A 130 -9.23 11.88 9.74
C TRP A 130 -8.68 11.49 8.37
N THR A 131 -7.96 12.38 7.69
CA THR A 131 -7.35 12.08 6.37
C THR A 131 -6.40 10.89 6.47
N ALA A 132 -5.52 10.87 7.48
CA ALA A 132 -4.59 9.77 7.70
C ALA A 132 -5.33 8.45 8.00
N ALA A 133 -6.31 8.46 8.91
CA ALA A 133 -7.06 7.27 9.30
C ALA A 133 -7.85 6.68 8.11
N ILE A 134 -8.49 7.53 7.31
CA ILE A 134 -9.23 7.10 6.11
C ILE A 134 -8.28 6.51 5.07
N ALA A 135 -7.13 7.16 4.81
CA ALA A 135 -6.15 6.68 3.85
C ALA A 135 -5.59 5.31 4.24
N VAL A 136 -5.23 5.13 5.51
CA VAL A 136 -4.74 3.86 6.05
C VAL A 136 -5.82 2.77 6.00
N PHE A 137 -7.08 3.11 6.25
CA PHE A 137 -8.19 2.16 6.09
C PHE A 137 -8.35 1.70 4.63
N PHE A 138 -8.29 2.61 3.66
CA PHE A 138 -8.37 2.22 2.24
C PHE A 138 -7.12 1.45 1.79
N SER A 139 -5.94 1.70 2.38
CA SER A 139 -4.77 0.87 2.17
C SER A 139 -5.04 -0.59 2.53
N LEU A 140 -5.63 -0.83 3.70
CA LEU A 140 -6.03 -2.18 4.12
C LEU A 140 -6.97 -2.84 3.09
N VAL A 141 -8.00 -2.12 2.64
CA VAL A 141 -8.96 -2.66 1.65
C VAL A 141 -8.26 -3.01 0.35
N VAL A 142 -7.37 -2.16 -0.14
CA VAL A 142 -6.58 -2.40 -1.36
C VAL A 142 -5.64 -3.58 -1.17
N ALA A 143 -4.89 -3.63 -0.08
CA ALA A 143 -3.95 -4.70 0.21
C ALA A 143 -4.65 -6.06 0.34
N ARG A 144 -5.84 -6.11 0.94
CA ARG A 144 -6.57 -7.37 1.19
C ARG A 144 -7.42 -7.86 0.02
N MET A 145 -7.88 -6.97 -0.85
CA MET A 145 -8.78 -7.31 -1.94
C MET A 145 -8.12 -7.19 -3.32
N LEU A 146 -7.55 -6.03 -3.61
CA LEU A 146 -7.04 -5.73 -4.95
C LEU A 146 -5.64 -6.29 -5.17
N THR A 147 -4.74 -6.19 -4.19
CA THR A 147 -3.36 -6.68 -4.33
C THR A 147 -3.28 -8.19 -4.58
N PRO A 148 -3.95 -9.08 -3.82
CA PRO A 148 -3.96 -10.50 -4.12
C PRO A 148 -4.61 -10.82 -5.46
N MET A 149 -5.73 -10.16 -5.79
CA MET A 149 -6.41 -10.34 -7.07
C MET A 149 -5.49 -9.96 -8.25
N MET A 150 -4.89 -8.79 -8.23
CA MET A 150 -3.98 -8.35 -9.28
C MET A 150 -2.75 -9.26 -9.37
N SER A 151 -2.21 -9.69 -8.24
CA SER A 151 -1.07 -10.59 -8.18
C SER A 151 -1.36 -11.94 -8.82
N ALA A 152 -2.55 -12.50 -8.59
CA ALA A 152 -2.98 -13.78 -9.17
C ALA A 152 -3.00 -13.77 -10.71
N TYR A 153 -3.25 -12.59 -11.33
CA TYR A 153 -3.29 -12.44 -12.78
C TYR A 153 -2.00 -11.91 -13.39
N ILE A 154 -1.27 -11.07 -12.70
CA ILE A 154 -0.11 -10.34 -13.24
C ILE A 154 1.21 -11.07 -12.93
N LEU A 155 1.33 -11.66 -11.74
CA LEU A 155 2.55 -12.35 -11.33
C LEU A 155 2.65 -13.71 -12.04
N LYS A 156 3.89 -14.07 -12.36
CA LYS A 156 4.21 -15.38 -12.97
C LYS A 156 5.26 -16.08 -12.11
N PRO A 157 5.21 -17.43 -12.03
CA PRO A 157 6.30 -18.17 -11.40
C PRO A 157 7.62 -17.82 -12.07
N ARG A 158 8.67 -17.63 -11.28
CA ARG A 158 10.03 -17.50 -11.83
C ARG A 158 10.41 -18.84 -12.45
N VAL A 159 10.35 -18.91 -13.77
CA VAL A 159 10.97 -20.03 -14.51
C VAL A 159 12.46 -19.72 -14.58
N SER A 160 13.29 -20.47 -13.88
CA SER A 160 14.73 -20.39 -14.05
C SER A 160 15.09 -20.75 -15.49
N ARG A 161 15.43 -19.72 -16.29
CA ARG A 161 15.80 -19.89 -17.72
C ARG A 161 17.28 -20.15 -17.93
N GLY A 162 18.02 -20.47 -16.87
CA GLY A 162 19.46 -20.67 -16.96
C GLY A 162 20.26 -19.40 -17.33
N LEU A 163 19.61 -18.25 -17.26
CA LEU A 163 20.26 -16.95 -17.45
C LEU A 163 21.05 -16.53 -16.18
N PRO A 164 22.07 -15.68 -16.31
CA PRO A 164 22.75 -15.13 -15.16
C PRO A 164 21.75 -14.50 -14.18
N ARG A 165 21.91 -14.78 -12.90
CA ARG A 165 20.97 -14.44 -11.82
C ARG A 165 20.55 -12.95 -11.79
N TRP A 166 21.42 -12.06 -12.21
CA TRP A 166 21.16 -10.62 -12.30
C TRP A 166 20.23 -10.23 -13.46
N ILE A 167 20.21 -11.01 -14.56
CA ILE A 167 19.26 -10.79 -15.67
C ILE A 167 17.89 -11.38 -15.34
N GLU A 168 17.83 -12.55 -14.69
CA GLU A 168 16.57 -13.17 -14.29
C GLU A 168 15.79 -12.30 -13.29
N ILE A 169 16.48 -11.51 -12.47
CA ILE A 169 15.90 -10.62 -11.47
C ILE A 169 15.07 -9.49 -12.10
N TYR A 170 15.44 -9.00 -13.29
CA TYR A 170 14.77 -7.86 -13.94
C TYR A 170 13.78 -8.25 -15.04
N LEU A 171 13.83 -9.47 -15.56
CA LEU A 171 12.96 -9.94 -16.64
C LEU A 171 11.80 -10.84 -16.18
N GLY A 172 11.72 -11.15 -14.88
CA GLY A 172 10.71 -12.02 -14.26
C GLY A 172 9.33 -11.38 -14.11
#